data_eba23c3e63222d24500959eb43b9efaa
#
_entry.id   eba23c3e63222d24500959eb43b9efaa
#
_cell.length_a   1.000
_cell.length_b   1.000
_cell.length_c   1.000
_cell.angle_alpha   90.00
_cell.angle_beta   90.00
_cell.angle_gamma   90.00
#
_symmetry.space_group_name_H-M   'P 1'
#
loop_
_entity.id
_entity.type
_entity.pdbx_description
1 polymer ?
#
loop_
_entity_poly.entity_id
_entity_poly.type
_entity_poly.pdbx_seq_one_letter_code
_entity_poly.pdbx_strand_id
1 'polypeptide(L)'
;MKILHFIEGRCNPDTANGVDKTIYFLTRELAALGHEVHLISETKKDPIEIPGVSIHRVEPFRNCFSCPREIKEIVDQIQPDIGHFHSAYVPGNISLAKYLRGKGIPYAVTPNGNCARVLLKRRPWIKLPYKYFFERPYMNRAAFVQSVGDQAEIEHYGIKVPLVEALNGIDLETLPGKADLEVIERTVPRFQGRFVCVFVGRLDIEQKGLDMLIPAVAGLGSDAKNLGIVLVGPEWKGSESRIREMIRENKIEDSFHLYGPAYGDEKFDLMKASDAFLYPSRWEGLPFAVVEAMAVGQLCLVTPASDPAGLLAKEGGGVVFPSTVEGIREGLKEGMNLSAEKRTALLGTSADIVRDHMTWNVIGRIIEKSYRKVLEAD
;
A
#
# COMPACT_ATOMS: atom_id res chain seq x y z
N MET A 1 -5.34 18.84 19.51
CA MET A 1 -6.30 19.11 18.41
C MET A 1 -7.37 18.04 18.43
N LYS A 2 -8.59 18.41 18.02
CA LYS A 2 -9.68 17.47 17.72
C LYS A 2 -9.65 17.13 16.24
N ILE A 3 -9.38 15.90 15.90
CA ILE A 3 -9.20 15.46 14.52
C ILE A 3 -10.32 14.51 14.13
N LEU A 4 -10.99 14.79 13.02
CA LEU A 4 -12.07 13.97 12.51
C LEU A 4 -11.61 13.20 11.25
N HIS A 5 -11.54 11.90 11.31
CA HIS A 5 -11.33 11.03 10.14
C HIS A 5 -12.68 10.49 9.62
N PHE A 6 -12.76 10.26 8.32
CA PHE A 6 -13.90 9.60 7.67
C PHE A 6 -13.44 8.52 6.69
N ILE A 7 -14.09 7.36 6.77
CA ILE A 7 -13.81 6.21 5.91
C ILE A 7 -15.07 5.43 5.53
N GLU A 8 -15.12 4.92 4.28
CA GLU A 8 -16.01 3.83 3.88
C GLU A 8 -15.30 2.48 4.19
N GLY A 9 -15.55 1.91 5.38
CA GLY A 9 -14.89 0.67 5.83
C GLY A 9 -14.91 0.47 7.34
N ARG A 10 -14.30 -0.64 7.79
CA ARG A 10 -14.27 -1.08 9.19
C ARG A 10 -12.98 -0.77 9.92
N CYS A 11 -11.96 -0.28 9.22
CA CYS A 11 -10.60 -0.08 9.75
C CYS A 11 -9.98 -1.37 10.34
N ASN A 12 -10.24 -2.52 9.72
CA ASN A 12 -9.68 -3.78 10.19
C ASN A 12 -8.24 -3.97 9.67
N PRO A 13 -7.21 -3.95 10.56
CA PRO A 13 -5.81 -4.09 10.16
C PRO A 13 -5.44 -5.48 9.66
N ASP A 14 -6.26 -6.51 9.98
CA ASP A 14 -6.00 -7.91 9.59
C ASP A 14 -6.48 -8.23 8.18
N THR A 15 -7.14 -7.28 7.50
CA THR A 15 -7.58 -7.48 6.12
C THR A 15 -6.47 -7.20 5.11
N ALA A 16 -6.65 -7.73 3.89
CA ALA A 16 -5.78 -7.40 2.76
C ALA A 16 -6.01 -5.97 2.21
N ASN A 17 -6.87 -5.17 2.85
CA ASN A 17 -7.18 -3.80 2.44
C ASN A 17 -6.18 -2.81 3.05
N GLY A 18 -5.30 -2.26 2.22
CA GLY A 18 -4.29 -1.29 2.65
C GLY A 18 -4.86 -0.01 3.25
N VAL A 19 -6.05 0.44 2.82
CA VAL A 19 -6.71 1.65 3.35
C VAL A 19 -7.17 1.44 4.79
N ASP A 20 -7.77 0.28 5.10
CA ASP A 20 -8.19 -0.06 6.46
C ASP A 20 -6.99 -0.06 7.42
N LYS A 21 -5.86 -0.67 7.00
CA LYS A 21 -4.60 -0.66 7.77
C LYS A 21 -4.09 0.75 8.00
N THR A 22 -4.03 1.56 6.94
CA THR A 22 -3.53 2.94 7.02
C THR A 22 -4.30 3.74 8.05
N ILE A 23 -5.62 3.67 8.03
CA ILE A 23 -6.46 4.49 8.91
C ILE A 23 -6.37 3.98 10.35
N TYR A 24 -6.38 2.66 10.55
CA TYR A 24 -6.21 2.07 11.88
C TYR A 24 -4.94 2.60 12.55
N PHE A 25 -3.80 2.44 11.89
CA PHE A 25 -2.52 2.80 12.49
C PHE A 25 -2.29 4.31 12.56
N LEU A 26 -2.69 5.08 11.54
CA LEU A 26 -2.56 6.54 11.56
C LEU A 26 -3.39 7.17 12.69
N THR A 27 -4.65 6.75 12.85
CA THR A 27 -5.52 7.31 13.89
C THR A 27 -5.05 6.91 15.29
N ARG A 28 -4.56 5.66 15.46
CA ARG A 28 -3.92 5.20 16.70
C ARG A 28 -2.70 6.04 17.05
N GLU A 29 -1.84 6.30 16.08
CA GLU A 29 -0.62 7.11 16.28
C GLU A 29 -0.95 8.55 16.65
N LEU A 30 -1.92 9.19 15.96
CA LEU A 30 -2.35 10.54 16.29
C LEU A 30 -2.94 10.62 17.71
N ALA A 31 -3.68 9.59 18.14
CA ALA A 31 -4.17 9.50 19.51
C ALA A 31 -3.02 9.34 20.52
N ALA A 32 -2.01 8.52 20.22
CA ALA A 32 -0.80 8.36 21.03
C ALA A 32 0.03 9.65 21.14
N LEU A 33 -0.02 10.52 20.12
CA LEU A 33 0.57 11.87 20.14
C LEU A 33 -0.25 12.88 21.00
N GLY A 34 -1.32 12.43 21.66
CA GLY A 34 -2.12 13.24 22.58
C GLY A 34 -3.25 14.04 21.92
N HIS A 35 -3.65 13.66 20.71
CA HIS A 35 -4.80 14.30 20.05
C HIS A 35 -6.12 13.61 20.40
N GLU A 36 -7.21 14.36 20.41
CA GLU A 36 -8.58 13.83 20.49
C GLU A 36 -8.97 13.40 19.07
N VAL A 37 -8.98 12.08 18.82
CA VAL A 37 -9.20 11.53 17.48
C VAL A 37 -10.58 10.88 17.39
N HIS A 38 -11.38 11.33 16.44
CA HIS A 38 -12.69 10.78 16.11
C HIS A 38 -12.66 10.17 14.71
N LEU A 39 -13.29 9.02 14.56
CA LEU A 39 -13.40 8.31 13.28
C LEU A 39 -14.87 8.02 12.96
N ILE A 40 -15.38 8.60 11.88
CA ILE A 40 -16.67 8.19 11.32
C ILE A 40 -16.41 7.02 10.37
N SER A 41 -16.95 5.84 10.73
CA SER A 41 -16.86 4.60 9.98
C SER A 41 -18.18 4.30 9.28
N GLU A 42 -18.22 4.48 7.96
CA GLU A 42 -19.37 4.19 7.11
C GLU A 42 -19.41 2.68 6.81
N THR A 43 -20.19 1.93 7.60
CA THR A 43 -20.23 0.46 7.50
C THR A 43 -21.53 -0.12 8.09
N LYS A 44 -21.98 -1.25 7.53
CA LYS A 44 -23.08 -2.06 8.08
C LYS A 44 -22.66 -2.99 9.21
N LYS A 45 -21.35 -3.23 9.36
CA LYS A 45 -20.77 -4.12 10.38
C LYS A 45 -20.18 -3.27 11.50
N ASP A 46 -20.02 -3.86 12.67
CA ASP A 46 -19.35 -3.17 13.76
C ASP A 46 -17.87 -2.88 13.37
N PRO A 47 -17.40 -1.65 13.56
CA PRO A 47 -16.02 -1.28 13.31
C PRO A 47 -15.10 -1.99 14.32
N ILE A 48 -13.81 -2.08 13.99
CA ILE A 48 -12.79 -2.57 14.90
C ILE A 48 -12.42 -1.45 15.87
N GLU A 49 -12.32 -1.76 17.16
CA GLU A 49 -11.86 -0.80 18.17
C GLU A 49 -10.41 -0.39 17.89
N ILE A 50 -10.13 0.90 18.03
CA ILE A 50 -8.79 1.48 17.87
C ILE A 50 -8.42 2.17 19.19
N PRO A 51 -7.30 1.80 19.84
CA PRO A 51 -6.90 2.41 21.10
C PRO A 51 -6.81 3.95 21.03
N GLY A 52 -7.49 4.63 21.94
CA GLY A 52 -7.49 6.10 22.03
C GLY A 52 -8.32 6.83 20.98
N VAL A 53 -9.08 6.13 20.14
CA VAL A 53 -9.89 6.70 19.07
C VAL A 53 -11.39 6.53 19.36
N SER A 54 -12.15 7.61 19.30
CA SER A 54 -13.61 7.58 19.41
C SER A 54 -14.24 7.25 18.05
N ILE A 55 -14.89 6.08 17.94
CA ILE A 55 -15.43 5.59 16.67
C ILE A 55 -16.96 5.82 16.63
N HIS A 56 -17.42 6.43 15.54
CA HIS A 56 -18.83 6.68 15.24
C HIS A 56 -19.24 5.86 14.02
N ARG A 57 -20.01 4.78 14.22
CA ARG A 57 -20.57 3.99 13.14
C ARG A 57 -21.75 4.72 12.51
N VAL A 58 -21.77 4.77 11.19
CA VAL A 58 -22.89 5.29 10.41
C VAL A 58 -23.26 4.33 9.27
N GLU A 59 -24.53 4.32 8.89
CA GLU A 59 -24.99 3.50 7.77
C GLU A 59 -24.43 4.05 6.44
N PRO A 60 -24.11 3.17 5.48
CA PRO A 60 -23.58 3.57 4.18
C PRO A 60 -24.52 4.50 3.42
N PHE A 61 -23.99 5.63 2.96
CA PHE A 61 -24.69 6.59 2.14
C PHE A 61 -23.88 7.00 0.91
N ARG A 62 -24.52 7.02 -0.26
CA ARG A 62 -23.86 7.37 -1.52
C ARG A 62 -24.39 8.68 -2.08
N ASN A 63 -24.26 9.75 -1.29
CA ASN A 63 -24.76 11.07 -1.65
C ASN A 63 -23.67 12.13 -1.57
N CYS A 64 -23.31 12.71 -2.72
CA CYS A 64 -22.31 13.80 -2.80
C CYS A 64 -22.93 15.21 -2.60
N PHE A 65 -24.26 15.34 -2.58
CA PHE A 65 -24.94 16.64 -2.49
C PHE A 65 -25.33 17.01 -1.07
N SER A 66 -25.74 16.03 -0.26
CA SER A 66 -26.27 16.26 1.09
C SER A 66 -25.66 15.27 2.08
N CYS A 67 -25.03 15.79 3.12
CA CYS A 67 -24.56 15.04 4.27
C CYS A 67 -25.76 14.62 5.15
N PRO A 68 -25.85 13.33 5.58
CA PRO A 68 -26.89 12.85 6.49
C PRO A 68 -26.97 13.66 7.79
N ARG A 69 -28.17 13.74 8.35
CA ARG A 69 -28.41 14.48 9.60
C ARG A 69 -27.61 13.93 10.77
N GLU A 70 -27.57 12.61 10.91
CA GLU A 70 -26.78 11.91 11.93
C GLU A 70 -25.30 12.32 11.91
N ILE A 71 -24.66 12.38 10.73
CA ILE A 71 -23.26 12.78 10.60
C ILE A 71 -23.07 14.26 10.96
N LYS A 72 -24.02 15.13 10.61
CA LYS A 72 -23.97 16.54 11.00
C LYS A 72 -24.04 16.70 12.51
N GLU A 73 -24.93 15.96 13.18
CA GLU A 73 -25.08 15.96 14.63
C GLU A 73 -23.78 15.49 15.32
N ILE A 74 -23.12 14.43 14.79
CA ILE A 74 -21.81 13.99 15.26
C ILE A 74 -20.76 15.10 15.13
N VAL A 75 -20.65 15.73 13.96
CA VAL A 75 -19.70 16.84 13.73
C VAL A 75 -19.97 18.01 14.64
N ASP A 76 -21.25 18.38 14.83
CA ASP A 76 -21.66 19.50 15.68
C ASP A 76 -21.37 19.25 17.17
N GLN A 77 -21.43 17.99 17.62
CA GLN A 77 -21.04 17.59 18.99
C GLN A 77 -19.51 17.61 19.17
N ILE A 78 -18.75 17.09 18.20
CA ILE A 78 -17.30 17.01 18.28
C ILE A 78 -16.66 18.39 18.15
N GLN A 79 -17.15 19.21 17.21
CA GLN A 79 -16.52 20.47 16.80
C GLN A 79 -15.02 20.27 16.47
N PRO A 80 -14.69 19.46 15.44
CA PRO A 80 -13.30 19.16 15.12
C PRO A 80 -12.55 20.39 14.62
N ASP A 81 -11.26 20.46 14.92
CA ASP A 81 -10.36 21.51 14.41
C ASP A 81 -10.05 21.27 12.94
N ILE A 82 -9.98 19.99 12.52
CA ILE A 82 -9.66 19.58 11.15
C ILE A 82 -10.32 18.25 10.80
N GLY A 83 -10.75 18.10 9.52
CA GLY A 83 -11.18 16.83 8.95
C GLY A 83 -10.12 16.17 8.11
N HIS A 84 -10.09 14.84 8.00
CA HIS A 84 -9.24 14.10 7.09
C HIS A 84 -10.03 12.97 6.40
N PHE A 85 -10.09 13.04 5.08
CA PHE A 85 -10.85 12.11 4.25
C PHE A 85 -9.93 11.13 3.54
N HIS A 86 -10.36 9.88 3.45
CA HIS A 86 -9.58 8.80 2.87
C HIS A 86 -10.27 8.23 1.64
N SER A 87 -9.45 7.80 0.67
CA SER A 87 -9.84 7.28 -0.65
C SER A 87 -10.50 8.30 -1.57
N ALA A 88 -10.30 8.12 -2.87
CA ALA A 88 -11.05 8.83 -3.91
C ALA A 88 -12.29 8.01 -4.33
N TYR A 89 -13.23 8.67 -4.99
CA TYR A 89 -14.50 8.10 -5.46
C TYR A 89 -15.45 7.66 -4.34
N VAL A 90 -15.36 8.28 -3.18
CA VAL A 90 -16.27 8.12 -2.05
C VAL A 90 -17.23 9.33 -2.00
N PRO A 91 -18.50 9.21 -2.43
CA PRO A 91 -19.43 10.35 -2.50
C PRO A 91 -19.66 11.02 -1.13
N GLY A 92 -19.62 10.25 -0.05
CA GLY A 92 -19.74 10.74 1.32
C GLY A 92 -18.68 11.78 1.68
N ASN A 93 -17.42 11.60 1.23
CA ASN A 93 -16.34 12.56 1.45
C ASN A 93 -16.75 13.97 0.97
N ILE A 94 -17.34 14.07 -0.22
CA ILE A 94 -17.69 15.35 -0.85
C ILE A 94 -18.76 16.08 -0.05
N SER A 95 -19.83 15.38 0.36
CA SER A 95 -20.92 15.98 1.09
C SER A 95 -20.53 16.38 2.51
N LEU A 96 -19.69 15.58 3.19
CA LEU A 96 -19.17 15.90 4.51
C LEU A 96 -18.14 17.04 4.46
N ALA A 97 -17.23 17.03 3.49
CA ALA A 97 -16.29 18.15 3.27
C ALA A 97 -17.00 19.49 3.01
N LYS A 98 -18.11 19.46 2.24
CA LYS A 98 -18.95 20.64 2.05
C LYS A 98 -19.54 21.13 3.37
N TYR A 99 -19.96 20.22 4.24
CA TYR A 99 -20.51 20.56 5.55
C TYR A 99 -19.45 21.17 6.47
N LEU A 100 -18.26 20.55 6.58
CA LEU A 100 -17.13 21.08 7.37
C LEU A 100 -16.75 22.49 6.92
N ARG A 101 -16.60 22.71 5.61
CA ARG A 101 -16.30 24.04 5.07
C ARG A 101 -17.37 25.08 5.39
N GLY A 102 -18.65 24.69 5.39
CA GLY A 102 -19.74 25.59 5.80
C GLY A 102 -19.66 26.00 7.27
N LYS A 103 -18.90 25.26 8.07
CA LYS A 103 -18.61 25.58 9.49
C LYS A 103 -17.24 26.27 9.68
N GLY A 104 -16.48 26.54 8.61
CA GLY A 104 -15.12 27.09 8.70
C GLY A 104 -14.07 26.05 9.09
N ILE A 105 -14.38 24.75 9.05
CA ILE A 105 -13.45 23.67 9.44
C ILE A 105 -12.65 23.24 8.21
N PRO A 106 -11.30 23.36 8.22
CA PRO A 106 -10.44 22.89 7.13
C PRO A 106 -10.42 21.36 7.06
N TYR A 107 -9.98 20.83 5.91
CA TYR A 107 -9.82 19.38 5.75
C TYR A 107 -8.65 19.00 4.84
N ALA A 108 -8.12 17.82 5.07
CA ALA A 108 -7.13 17.15 4.23
C ALA A 108 -7.73 15.93 3.51
N VAL A 109 -7.06 15.47 2.47
CA VAL A 109 -7.49 14.29 1.69
C VAL A 109 -6.30 13.38 1.39
N THR A 110 -6.46 12.06 1.62
CA THR A 110 -5.52 11.02 1.17
C THR A 110 -6.21 10.14 0.12
N PRO A 111 -5.87 10.26 -1.18
CA PRO A 111 -6.48 9.46 -2.24
C PRO A 111 -6.16 7.98 -2.21
N ASN A 112 -5.08 7.55 -1.52
CA ASN A 112 -4.66 6.14 -1.40
C ASN A 112 -4.44 5.45 -2.76
N GLY A 113 -3.72 6.09 -3.69
CA GLY A 113 -3.41 5.55 -5.02
C GLY A 113 -4.57 5.55 -6.02
N ASN A 114 -5.76 6.01 -5.63
CA ASN A 114 -6.95 6.00 -6.50
C ASN A 114 -6.92 7.07 -7.61
N CYS A 115 -5.92 7.95 -7.62
CA CYS A 115 -5.70 8.93 -8.69
C CYS A 115 -4.94 8.36 -9.89
N ALA A 116 -4.47 7.11 -9.85
CA ALA A 116 -3.68 6.49 -10.91
C ALA A 116 -4.36 6.51 -12.28
N ARG A 117 -3.60 6.90 -13.32
CA ARG A 117 -4.08 7.03 -14.71
C ARG A 117 -4.75 5.77 -15.25
N VAL A 118 -4.20 4.61 -14.89
CA VAL A 118 -4.73 3.32 -15.31
C VAL A 118 -6.16 3.10 -14.83
N LEU A 119 -6.52 3.63 -13.65
CA LEU A 119 -7.85 3.50 -13.08
C LEU A 119 -8.90 4.35 -13.83
N LEU A 120 -8.47 5.45 -14.47
CA LEU A 120 -9.36 6.28 -15.31
C LEU A 120 -9.76 5.60 -16.62
N LYS A 121 -8.95 4.66 -17.11
CA LYS A 121 -9.27 3.86 -18.31
C LYS A 121 -10.41 2.86 -18.10
N ARG A 122 -10.69 2.51 -16.83
CA ARG A 122 -11.80 1.61 -16.48
C ARG A 122 -13.10 2.41 -16.33
N ARG A 123 -14.07 2.24 -17.20
CA ARG A 123 -15.35 2.98 -17.26
C ARG A 123 -15.16 4.50 -17.37
N PRO A 124 -14.45 5.00 -18.39
CA PRO A 124 -14.08 6.41 -18.50
C PRO A 124 -15.29 7.35 -18.56
N TRP A 125 -16.40 6.91 -19.19
CA TRP A 125 -17.64 7.68 -19.30
C TRP A 125 -18.32 7.98 -17.93
N ILE A 126 -18.02 7.23 -16.88
CA ILE A 126 -18.48 7.49 -15.50
C ILE A 126 -17.41 8.27 -14.75
N LYS A 127 -16.16 7.79 -14.78
CA LYS A 127 -15.09 8.32 -13.95
C LYS A 127 -14.61 9.70 -14.38
N LEU A 128 -14.55 10.00 -15.68
CA LEU A 128 -14.11 11.32 -16.13
C LEU A 128 -15.09 12.43 -15.75
N PRO A 129 -16.40 12.33 -15.99
CA PRO A 129 -17.34 13.33 -15.50
C PRO A 129 -17.29 13.49 -13.97
N TYR A 130 -17.26 12.36 -13.22
CA TYR A 130 -17.18 12.40 -11.77
C TYR A 130 -15.90 13.10 -11.30
N LYS A 131 -14.75 12.78 -11.89
CA LYS A 131 -13.47 13.44 -11.62
C LYS A 131 -13.58 14.95 -11.79
N TYR A 132 -14.08 15.43 -12.94
CA TYR A 132 -14.06 16.85 -13.26
C TYR A 132 -15.10 17.65 -12.49
N PHE A 133 -16.31 17.11 -12.25
CA PHE A 133 -17.39 17.84 -11.64
C PHE A 133 -17.46 17.70 -10.11
N PHE A 134 -16.93 16.62 -9.54
CA PHE A 134 -17.06 16.34 -8.11
C PHE A 134 -15.71 16.16 -7.43
N GLU A 135 -14.91 15.18 -7.83
CA GLU A 135 -13.72 14.78 -7.10
C GLU A 135 -12.62 15.85 -7.11
N ARG A 136 -12.27 16.34 -8.30
CA ARG A 136 -11.23 17.35 -8.45
C ARG A 136 -11.60 18.69 -7.76
N PRO A 137 -12.82 19.24 -7.89
CA PRO A 137 -13.25 20.42 -7.12
C PRO A 137 -13.19 20.20 -5.61
N TYR A 138 -13.55 19.01 -5.14
CA TYR A 138 -13.47 18.65 -3.72
C TYR A 138 -12.02 18.65 -3.24
N MET A 139 -11.11 17.91 -3.91
CA MET A 139 -9.69 17.83 -3.53
C MET A 139 -8.99 19.20 -3.63
N ASN A 140 -9.31 20.02 -4.64
CA ASN A 140 -8.73 21.36 -4.79
C ASN A 140 -9.26 22.42 -3.80
N ARG A 141 -10.16 22.03 -2.90
CA ARG A 141 -10.62 22.84 -1.78
C ARG A 141 -10.12 22.32 -0.42
N ALA A 142 -9.34 21.24 -0.43
CA ALA A 142 -8.67 20.76 0.76
C ALA A 142 -7.53 21.73 1.17
N ALA A 143 -7.17 21.74 2.43
CA ALA A 143 -6.01 22.50 2.91
C ALA A 143 -4.71 21.90 2.34
N PHE A 144 -4.66 20.57 2.23
CA PHE A 144 -3.61 19.83 1.51
C PHE A 144 -4.12 18.46 1.06
N VAL A 145 -3.38 17.83 0.14
CA VAL A 145 -3.58 16.42 -0.24
C VAL A 145 -2.34 15.64 0.17
N GLN A 146 -2.55 14.53 0.91
CA GLN A 146 -1.47 13.61 1.26
C GLN A 146 -1.16 12.69 0.07
N SER A 147 0.11 12.64 -0.35
CA SER A 147 0.65 11.64 -1.25
C SER A 147 1.26 10.49 -0.46
N VAL A 148 0.93 9.27 -0.85
CA VAL A 148 1.48 8.03 -0.28
C VAL A 148 2.57 7.44 -1.20
N GLY A 149 3.31 8.28 -1.93
CA GLY A 149 4.27 7.88 -2.95
C GLY A 149 3.73 7.99 -4.37
N ASP A 150 2.51 8.54 -4.55
CA ASP A 150 1.81 8.66 -5.83
C ASP A 150 1.69 10.13 -6.30
N GLN A 151 2.66 10.98 -5.93
CA GLN A 151 2.63 12.42 -6.20
C GLN A 151 2.39 12.74 -7.68
N ALA A 152 3.14 12.11 -8.59
CA ALA A 152 3.01 12.34 -10.04
C ALA A 152 1.60 12.01 -10.57
N GLU A 153 0.93 11.00 -9.99
CA GLU A 153 -0.44 10.63 -10.36
C GLU A 153 -1.45 11.65 -9.83
N ILE A 154 -1.23 12.18 -8.62
CA ILE A 154 -2.04 13.24 -8.01
C ILE A 154 -1.93 14.53 -8.80
N GLU A 155 -0.72 14.95 -9.19
CA GLU A 155 -0.48 16.12 -10.04
C GLU A 155 -1.15 15.97 -11.41
N HIS A 156 -0.99 14.81 -12.04
CA HIS A 156 -1.67 14.48 -13.30
C HIS A 156 -3.20 14.46 -13.17
N TYR A 157 -3.71 14.09 -12.00
CA TYR A 157 -5.15 14.15 -11.73
C TYR A 157 -5.67 15.58 -11.77
N GLY A 158 -4.79 16.58 -11.62
CA GLY A 158 -5.06 18.01 -11.70
C GLY A 158 -5.34 18.64 -10.35
N ILE A 159 -4.73 18.13 -9.29
CA ILE A 159 -4.74 18.70 -7.95
C ILE A 159 -3.70 19.81 -7.90
N LYS A 160 -4.08 20.96 -7.29
CA LYS A 160 -3.29 22.20 -7.26
C LYS A 160 -3.01 22.71 -5.85
N VAL A 161 -3.62 22.10 -4.82
CA VAL A 161 -3.35 22.43 -3.42
C VAL A 161 -2.01 21.83 -2.98
N PRO A 162 -1.42 22.29 -1.87
CA PRO A 162 -0.18 21.73 -1.34
C PRO A 162 -0.25 20.21 -1.25
N LEU A 163 0.81 19.53 -1.68
CA LEU A 163 0.99 18.09 -1.49
C LEU A 163 1.88 17.86 -0.27
N VAL A 164 1.46 16.95 0.59
CA VAL A 164 2.24 16.48 1.73
C VAL A 164 2.64 15.04 1.45
N GLU A 165 3.92 14.79 1.25
CA GLU A 165 4.43 13.43 1.11
C GLU A 165 4.53 12.78 2.49
N ALA A 166 3.65 11.82 2.72
CA ALA A 166 3.64 11.00 3.92
C ALA A 166 3.18 9.60 3.51
N LEU A 167 4.13 8.68 3.50
CA LEU A 167 3.90 7.30 3.07
C LEU A 167 2.96 6.59 4.03
N ASN A 168 2.53 5.38 3.69
CA ASN A 168 1.90 4.52 4.67
C ASN A 168 2.98 3.89 5.54
N GLY A 169 2.75 3.89 6.84
CA GLY A 169 3.68 3.36 7.82
C GLY A 169 3.60 1.84 7.96
N ILE A 170 4.62 1.27 8.59
CA ILE A 170 4.61 -0.08 9.13
C ILE A 170 4.73 -0.02 10.65
N ASP A 171 4.07 -0.94 11.32
CA ASP A 171 4.22 -1.14 12.75
C ASP A 171 5.28 -2.22 12.99
N LEU A 172 6.46 -1.81 13.42
CA LEU A 172 7.59 -2.73 13.64
C LEU A 172 7.31 -3.69 14.81
N GLU A 173 6.44 -3.32 15.75
CA GLU A 173 6.08 -4.18 16.88
C GLU A 173 5.19 -5.37 16.47
N THR A 174 4.52 -5.26 15.31
CA THR A 174 3.69 -6.34 14.77
C THR A 174 4.48 -7.35 13.94
N LEU A 175 5.78 -7.11 13.74
CA LEU A 175 6.62 -8.04 13.01
C LEU A 175 7.02 -9.23 13.92
N PRO A 176 7.03 -10.47 13.41
CA PRO A 176 7.37 -11.64 14.19
C PRO A 176 8.85 -11.59 14.63
N GLY A 177 9.08 -11.77 15.93
CA GLY A 177 10.43 -11.82 16.51
C GLY A 177 11.23 -13.05 16.11
N LYS A 178 10.53 -14.17 15.86
CA LYS A 178 11.11 -15.44 15.37
C LYS A 178 10.43 -15.82 14.07
N ALA A 179 11.17 -16.50 13.19
CA ALA A 179 10.65 -17.02 11.94
C ALA A 179 11.07 -18.48 11.75
N ASP A 180 10.19 -19.25 11.10
CA ASP A 180 10.51 -20.60 10.63
C ASP A 180 11.29 -20.50 9.31
N LEU A 181 12.61 -20.54 9.40
CA LEU A 181 13.48 -20.44 8.22
C LEU A 181 13.51 -21.71 7.37
N GLU A 182 12.97 -22.82 7.84
CA GLU A 182 12.92 -24.10 7.12
C GLU A 182 11.59 -24.28 6.36
N VAL A 183 10.65 -23.33 6.47
CA VAL A 183 9.32 -23.45 5.87
C VAL A 183 9.36 -23.69 4.36
N ILE A 184 10.28 -23.05 3.63
CA ILE A 184 10.43 -23.23 2.18
C ILE A 184 11.00 -24.60 1.85
N GLU A 185 12.06 -25.04 2.52
CA GLU A 185 12.68 -26.35 2.29
C GLU A 185 11.69 -27.50 2.58
N ARG A 186 10.91 -27.35 3.65
CA ARG A 186 9.88 -28.32 4.01
C ARG A 186 8.71 -28.34 3.02
N THR A 187 8.29 -27.18 2.51
CA THR A 187 7.12 -27.07 1.61
C THR A 187 7.48 -27.34 0.16
N VAL A 188 8.67 -26.94 -0.27
CA VAL A 188 9.15 -27.06 -1.65
C VAL A 188 10.57 -27.67 -1.69
N PRO A 189 10.74 -28.94 -1.31
CA PRO A 189 12.06 -29.58 -1.19
C PRO A 189 12.92 -29.49 -2.47
N ARG A 190 12.28 -29.39 -3.66
CA ARG A 190 12.99 -29.25 -4.93
C ARG A 190 13.72 -27.90 -5.10
N PHE A 191 13.48 -26.93 -4.20
CA PHE A 191 14.17 -25.62 -4.20
C PHE A 191 15.43 -25.62 -3.31
N GLN A 192 15.71 -26.71 -2.61
CA GLN A 192 16.93 -26.81 -1.79
C GLN A 192 18.20 -26.51 -2.61
N GLY A 193 19.02 -25.60 -2.10
CA GLY A 193 20.24 -25.13 -2.76
C GLY A 193 20.05 -24.17 -3.93
N ARG A 194 18.81 -23.73 -4.20
CA ARG A 194 18.52 -22.70 -5.20
C ARG A 194 18.43 -21.32 -4.53
N PHE A 195 18.58 -20.28 -5.32
CA PHE A 195 18.21 -18.92 -4.93
C PHE A 195 16.68 -18.80 -4.98
N VAL A 196 16.04 -18.57 -3.85
CA VAL A 196 14.59 -18.56 -3.76
C VAL A 196 14.07 -17.13 -3.63
N CYS A 197 13.20 -16.73 -4.56
CA CYS A 197 12.44 -15.50 -4.47
C CYS A 197 11.01 -15.78 -4.02
N VAL A 198 10.49 -15.02 -3.05
CA VAL A 198 9.08 -15.01 -2.68
C VAL A 198 8.37 -13.78 -3.23
N PHE A 199 7.20 -13.98 -3.79
CA PHE A 199 6.22 -12.94 -4.11
C PHE A 199 5.05 -13.06 -3.15
N VAL A 200 4.59 -11.96 -2.56
CA VAL A 200 3.40 -11.93 -1.70
C VAL A 200 2.41 -10.89 -2.18
N GLY A 201 1.24 -11.33 -2.62
CA GLY A 201 0.19 -10.43 -3.09
C GLY A 201 -0.93 -11.16 -3.81
N ARG A 202 -2.04 -10.49 -4.08
CA ARG A 202 -3.09 -11.05 -4.94
C ARG A 202 -2.49 -11.45 -6.29
N LEU A 203 -2.87 -12.61 -6.78
CA LEU A 203 -2.39 -13.13 -8.06
C LEU A 203 -3.07 -12.43 -9.26
N ASP A 204 -3.07 -11.08 -9.28
CA ASP A 204 -3.53 -10.27 -10.42
C ASP A 204 -2.42 -10.24 -11.47
N ILE A 205 -2.58 -11.01 -12.54
CA ILE A 205 -1.55 -11.24 -13.55
C ILE A 205 -1.04 -9.93 -14.15
N GLU A 206 -1.94 -9.04 -14.55
CA GLU A 206 -1.59 -7.78 -15.21
C GLU A 206 -0.98 -6.78 -14.23
N GLN A 207 -1.68 -6.51 -13.11
CA GLN A 207 -1.21 -5.54 -12.13
C GLN A 207 0.12 -5.95 -11.54
N LYS A 208 0.24 -7.21 -11.11
CA LYS A 208 1.43 -7.73 -10.44
C LYS A 208 2.56 -8.17 -11.36
N GLY A 209 2.36 -8.03 -12.68
CA GLY A 209 3.38 -8.30 -13.68
C GLY A 209 3.77 -9.77 -13.81
N LEU A 210 2.89 -10.71 -13.41
CA LEU A 210 3.18 -12.14 -13.46
C LEU A 210 3.32 -12.65 -14.90
N ASP A 211 2.66 -11.99 -15.85
CA ASP A 211 2.80 -12.21 -17.28
C ASP A 211 4.14 -11.75 -17.85
N MET A 212 4.86 -10.87 -17.17
CA MET A 212 6.24 -10.51 -17.49
C MET A 212 7.24 -11.39 -16.74
N LEU A 213 6.95 -11.74 -15.49
CA LEU A 213 7.82 -12.56 -14.65
C LEU A 213 8.04 -13.96 -15.25
N ILE A 214 6.95 -14.63 -15.65
CA ILE A 214 7.04 -16.01 -16.16
C ILE A 214 7.95 -16.11 -17.39
N PRO A 215 7.78 -15.31 -18.46
CA PRO A 215 8.72 -15.35 -19.59
C PRO A 215 10.12 -14.80 -19.23
N ALA A 216 10.27 -13.93 -18.23
CA ALA A 216 11.58 -13.49 -17.76
C ALA A 216 12.39 -14.66 -17.16
N VAL A 217 11.72 -15.48 -16.32
CA VAL A 217 12.34 -16.71 -15.76
C VAL A 217 12.70 -17.71 -16.87
N ALA A 218 11.82 -17.93 -17.83
CA ALA A 218 12.12 -18.78 -18.99
C ALA A 218 13.33 -18.28 -19.78
N GLY A 219 13.47 -16.96 -19.92
CA GLY A 219 14.59 -16.30 -20.60
C GLY A 219 15.93 -16.41 -19.88
N LEU A 220 15.98 -16.92 -18.64
CA LEU A 220 17.22 -17.26 -17.94
C LEU A 220 17.90 -18.54 -18.52
N GLY A 221 17.18 -19.35 -19.29
CA GLY A 221 17.71 -20.56 -19.87
C GLY A 221 18.21 -21.56 -18.82
N SER A 222 19.48 -21.92 -18.86
CA SER A 222 20.08 -22.86 -17.89
C SER A 222 20.10 -22.35 -16.46
N ASP A 223 20.13 -21.02 -16.25
CA ASP A 223 20.20 -20.42 -14.92
C ASP A 223 18.85 -20.53 -14.17
N ALA A 224 17.75 -20.75 -14.89
CA ALA A 224 16.44 -20.99 -14.28
C ALA A 224 16.42 -22.21 -13.33
N LYS A 225 17.34 -23.16 -13.51
CA LYS A 225 17.50 -24.33 -12.62
C LYS A 225 18.00 -23.97 -11.22
N ASN A 226 18.69 -22.83 -11.11
CA ASN A 226 19.22 -22.31 -9.84
C ASN A 226 18.26 -21.36 -9.15
N LEU A 227 17.06 -21.13 -9.72
CA LEU A 227 16.05 -20.21 -9.22
C LEU A 227 14.78 -20.96 -8.81
N GLY A 228 14.21 -20.57 -7.65
CA GLY A 228 12.88 -20.94 -7.20
C GLY A 228 12.03 -19.69 -7.00
N ILE A 229 10.80 -19.69 -7.50
CA ILE A 229 9.82 -18.62 -7.30
C ILE A 229 8.63 -19.18 -6.53
N VAL A 230 8.36 -18.65 -5.33
CA VAL A 230 7.20 -19.00 -4.52
C VAL A 230 6.17 -17.86 -4.65
N LEU A 231 5.02 -18.17 -5.26
CA LEU A 231 3.91 -17.23 -5.41
C LEU A 231 2.92 -17.40 -4.27
N VAL A 232 2.83 -16.41 -3.38
CA VAL A 232 2.00 -16.42 -2.18
C VAL A 232 0.88 -15.39 -2.34
N GLY A 233 -0.35 -15.84 -2.18
CA GLY A 233 -1.51 -14.94 -2.17
C GLY A 233 -2.79 -15.54 -2.74
N PRO A 234 -3.91 -14.86 -2.51
CA PRO A 234 -5.20 -15.31 -3.01
C PRO A 234 -5.31 -15.18 -4.53
N GLU A 235 -6.03 -16.10 -5.11
CA GLU A 235 -6.43 -16.06 -6.51
C GLU A 235 -7.22 -14.78 -6.83
N TRP A 236 -7.08 -14.29 -8.06
CA TRP A 236 -7.81 -13.13 -8.56
C TRP A 236 -8.42 -13.42 -9.94
N LYS A 237 -9.75 -13.58 -9.98
CA LYS A 237 -10.54 -13.72 -11.22
C LYS A 237 -10.09 -14.87 -12.14
N GLY A 238 -9.82 -16.03 -11.58
CA GLY A 238 -9.40 -17.20 -12.35
C GLY A 238 -7.92 -17.18 -12.75
N SER A 239 -7.11 -16.35 -12.11
CA SER A 239 -5.69 -16.17 -12.47
C SER A 239 -4.83 -17.40 -12.24
N GLU A 240 -5.14 -18.24 -11.25
CA GLU A 240 -4.31 -19.39 -10.92
C GLU A 240 -4.17 -20.37 -12.08
N SER A 241 -5.29 -20.72 -12.71
CA SER A 241 -5.28 -21.61 -13.88
C SER A 241 -4.45 -21.04 -15.04
N ARG A 242 -4.55 -19.74 -15.28
CA ARG A 242 -3.78 -19.07 -16.34
C ARG A 242 -2.29 -19.00 -16.01
N ILE A 243 -1.93 -18.74 -14.76
CA ILE A 243 -0.53 -18.76 -14.29
C ILE A 243 0.08 -20.14 -14.50
N ARG A 244 -0.63 -21.21 -14.11
CA ARG A 244 -0.18 -22.59 -14.30
C ARG A 244 -0.03 -22.96 -15.78
N GLU A 245 -0.92 -22.48 -16.64
CA GLU A 245 -0.84 -22.64 -18.08
C GLU A 245 0.41 -21.95 -18.65
N MET A 246 0.63 -20.67 -18.31
CA MET A 246 1.80 -19.90 -18.74
C MET A 246 3.11 -20.56 -18.30
N ILE A 247 3.18 -21.07 -17.08
CA ILE A 247 4.36 -21.79 -16.57
C ILE A 247 4.64 -23.04 -17.42
N ARG A 248 3.61 -23.84 -17.77
CA ARG A 248 3.74 -25.02 -18.63
C ARG A 248 4.13 -24.66 -20.07
N GLU A 249 3.49 -23.64 -20.66
CA GLU A 249 3.82 -23.16 -22.00
C GLU A 249 5.29 -22.77 -22.12
N ASN A 250 5.88 -22.22 -21.05
CA ASN A 250 7.27 -21.82 -20.97
C ASN A 250 8.22 -22.92 -20.48
N LYS A 251 7.73 -24.12 -20.11
CA LYS A 251 8.50 -25.30 -19.64
C LYS A 251 9.41 -24.99 -18.43
N ILE A 252 8.87 -24.29 -17.44
CA ILE A 252 9.58 -23.84 -16.23
C ILE A 252 8.85 -24.25 -14.94
N GLU A 253 8.11 -25.35 -14.95
CA GLU A 253 7.35 -25.87 -13.81
C GLU A 253 8.23 -26.09 -12.59
N ASP A 254 9.47 -26.51 -12.81
CA ASP A 254 10.44 -26.76 -11.74
C ASP A 254 10.90 -25.48 -11.02
N SER A 255 10.74 -24.31 -11.64
CA SER A 255 11.12 -23.02 -11.05
C SER A 255 10.00 -22.32 -10.29
N PHE A 256 8.75 -22.80 -10.35
CA PHE A 256 7.62 -22.13 -9.72
C PHE A 256 6.89 -23.02 -8.71
N HIS A 257 6.45 -22.41 -7.63
CA HIS A 257 5.52 -23.00 -6.67
C HIS A 257 4.41 -22.00 -6.33
N LEU A 258 3.14 -22.39 -6.54
CA LEU A 258 1.97 -21.63 -6.10
C LEU A 258 1.59 -22.13 -4.70
N TYR A 259 1.87 -21.29 -3.70
CA TYR A 259 1.68 -21.63 -2.28
C TYR A 259 0.22 -21.49 -1.84
N GLY A 260 -0.51 -20.53 -2.41
CA GLY A 260 -1.80 -20.09 -1.91
C GLY A 260 -1.71 -18.87 -0.97
N PRO A 261 -2.81 -18.49 -0.32
CA PRO A 261 -2.80 -17.34 0.59
C PRO A 261 -2.10 -17.68 1.91
N ALA A 262 -1.22 -16.77 2.37
CA ALA A 262 -0.62 -16.81 3.71
C ALA A 262 -0.77 -15.45 4.40
N TYR A 263 -0.97 -15.46 5.72
CA TYR A 263 -1.21 -14.28 6.54
C TYR A 263 -0.43 -14.38 7.85
N GLY A 264 -0.33 -13.25 8.58
CA GLY A 264 0.35 -13.24 9.89
C GLY A 264 1.77 -13.80 9.83
N ASP A 265 2.13 -14.61 10.80
CA ASP A 265 3.49 -15.17 10.96
C ASP A 265 3.91 -16.02 9.77
N GLU A 266 3.02 -16.86 9.23
CA GLU A 266 3.29 -17.71 8.07
C GLU A 266 3.79 -16.91 6.85
N LYS A 267 3.19 -15.74 6.59
CA LYS A 267 3.63 -14.84 5.53
C LYS A 267 5.07 -14.36 5.75
N PHE A 268 5.39 -13.98 6.98
CA PHE A 268 6.71 -13.49 7.33
C PHE A 268 7.75 -14.62 7.38
N ASP A 269 7.36 -15.83 7.76
CA ASP A 269 8.21 -17.02 7.67
C ASP A 269 8.66 -17.26 6.23
N LEU A 270 7.71 -17.25 5.28
CA LEU A 270 8.02 -17.38 3.85
C LEU A 270 8.93 -16.25 3.34
N MET A 271 8.70 -15.00 3.78
CA MET A 271 9.57 -13.88 3.43
C MET A 271 10.99 -14.09 3.98
N LYS A 272 11.14 -14.42 5.26
CA LYS A 272 12.46 -14.56 5.91
C LYS A 272 13.21 -15.81 5.47
N ALA A 273 12.52 -16.89 5.12
CA ALA A 273 13.11 -18.12 4.62
C ALA A 273 13.57 -18.05 3.16
N SER A 274 13.20 -17.02 2.42
CA SER A 274 13.62 -16.82 1.04
C SER A 274 14.89 -15.98 0.93
N ASP A 275 15.58 -16.04 -0.23
CA ASP A 275 16.76 -15.22 -0.50
C ASP A 275 16.40 -13.79 -0.89
N ALA A 276 15.25 -13.59 -1.56
CA ALA A 276 14.81 -12.28 -1.98
C ALA A 276 13.29 -12.18 -2.00
N PHE A 277 12.81 -10.97 -1.84
CA PHE A 277 11.41 -10.58 -2.08
C PHE A 277 11.28 -9.99 -3.49
N LEU A 278 10.47 -10.60 -4.33
CA LEU A 278 10.30 -10.20 -5.73
C LEU A 278 8.92 -9.58 -5.97
N TYR A 279 8.88 -8.34 -6.50
CA TYR A 279 7.62 -7.66 -6.73
C TYR A 279 7.59 -6.86 -8.04
N PRO A 280 7.29 -7.51 -9.18
CA PRO A 280 7.42 -6.93 -10.51
C PRO A 280 6.16 -6.18 -10.99
N SER A 281 5.43 -5.50 -10.10
CA SER A 281 4.17 -4.83 -10.41
C SER A 281 4.33 -3.72 -11.44
N ARG A 282 3.28 -3.51 -12.24
CA ARG A 282 3.17 -2.39 -13.20
C ARG A 282 2.67 -1.10 -12.58
N TRP A 283 1.84 -1.20 -11.56
CA TRP A 283 1.34 -0.04 -10.81
C TRP A 283 0.94 -0.44 -9.39
N GLU A 284 1.27 0.43 -8.45
CA GLU A 284 0.90 0.35 -7.04
C GLU A 284 0.49 1.74 -6.54
N GLY A 285 -0.19 1.80 -5.39
CA GLY A 285 -0.22 3.00 -4.57
C GLY A 285 1.03 3.01 -3.69
N LEU A 286 0.95 2.41 -2.50
CA LEU A 286 2.12 1.96 -1.74
C LEU A 286 2.05 0.44 -1.58
N PRO A 287 3.06 -0.33 -2.03
CA PRO A 287 3.06 -1.78 -1.90
C PRO A 287 3.45 -2.20 -0.48
N PHE A 288 2.48 -2.37 0.42
CA PHE A 288 2.73 -2.80 1.80
C PHE A 288 3.63 -4.04 1.89
N ALA A 289 3.44 -5.01 0.99
CA ALA A 289 4.25 -6.23 0.99
C ALA A 289 5.75 -5.95 0.76
N VAL A 290 6.11 -4.93 -0.03
CA VAL A 290 7.50 -4.49 -0.19
C VAL A 290 8.02 -3.85 1.09
N VAL A 291 7.22 -2.95 1.69
CA VAL A 291 7.60 -2.31 2.98
C VAL A 291 7.75 -3.36 4.08
N GLU A 292 6.87 -4.35 4.14
CA GLU A 292 6.98 -5.48 5.07
C GLU A 292 8.26 -6.30 4.84
N ALA A 293 8.60 -6.58 3.57
CA ALA A 293 9.84 -7.30 3.22
C ALA A 293 11.09 -6.50 3.60
N MET A 294 11.11 -5.19 3.34
CA MET A 294 12.18 -4.29 3.78
C MET A 294 12.33 -4.32 5.31
N ALA A 295 11.22 -4.24 6.03
CA ALA A 295 11.21 -4.20 7.49
C ALA A 295 11.68 -5.50 8.15
N VAL A 296 11.50 -6.65 7.50
CA VAL A 296 12.04 -7.94 7.98
C VAL A 296 13.43 -8.24 7.47
N GLY A 297 14.07 -7.30 6.77
CA GLY A 297 15.45 -7.42 6.30
C GLY A 297 15.60 -8.29 5.05
N GLN A 298 14.63 -8.29 4.15
CA GLN A 298 14.72 -9.01 2.88
C GLN A 298 15.30 -8.16 1.75
N LEU A 299 16.09 -8.82 0.88
CA LEU A 299 16.54 -8.22 -0.37
C LEU A 299 15.34 -8.00 -1.30
N CYS A 300 15.03 -6.76 -1.60
CA CYS A 300 13.92 -6.39 -2.48
C CYS A 300 14.38 -6.30 -3.95
N LEU A 301 13.74 -7.10 -4.80
CA LEU A 301 13.87 -7.09 -6.27
C LEU A 301 12.56 -6.53 -6.84
N VAL A 302 12.53 -5.26 -7.22
CA VAL A 302 11.28 -4.55 -7.50
C VAL A 302 11.33 -3.74 -8.79
N THR A 303 10.16 -3.41 -9.32
CA THR A 303 10.02 -2.43 -10.40
C THR A 303 9.90 -1.01 -9.82
N PRO A 304 10.10 0.06 -10.61
CA PRO A 304 9.90 1.44 -10.15
C PRO A 304 8.50 1.71 -9.59
N ALA A 305 7.48 1.01 -10.12
CA ALA A 305 6.10 1.12 -9.63
C ALA A 305 5.89 0.47 -8.25
N SER A 306 6.81 -0.38 -7.82
CA SER A 306 6.80 -1.09 -6.54
C SER A 306 7.87 -0.58 -5.57
N ASP A 307 8.70 0.35 -6.00
CA ASP A 307 9.67 1.04 -5.16
C ASP A 307 8.94 2.09 -4.33
N PRO A 308 8.92 1.97 -2.99
CA PRO A 308 8.20 2.91 -2.15
C PRO A 308 8.76 4.34 -2.30
N ALA A 309 8.00 5.21 -2.96
CA ALA A 309 8.38 6.60 -3.27
C ALA A 309 9.74 6.75 -3.98
N GLY A 310 10.23 5.73 -4.68
CA GLY A 310 11.54 5.72 -5.33
C GLY A 310 12.73 5.65 -4.36
N LEU A 311 12.50 5.35 -3.09
CA LEU A 311 13.54 5.38 -2.06
C LEU A 311 14.57 4.25 -2.21
N LEU A 312 14.14 3.04 -2.64
CA LEU A 312 15.07 1.94 -2.87
C LEU A 312 16.08 2.28 -3.98
N ALA A 313 15.61 2.87 -5.08
CA ALA A 313 16.50 3.31 -6.18
C ALA A 313 17.38 4.48 -5.78
N LYS A 314 16.81 5.47 -5.08
CA LYS A 314 17.49 6.71 -4.70
C LYS A 314 18.60 6.48 -3.68
N GLU A 315 18.34 5.65 -2.67
CA GLU A 315 19.22 5.43 -1.54
C GLU A 315 20.04 4.13 -1.65
N GLY A 316 19.71 3.28 -2.63
CA GLY A 316 20.44 2.03 -2.85
C GLY A 316 20.07 0.94 -1.83
N GLY A 317 18.78 0.79 -1.51
CA GLY A 317 18.27 -0.20 -0.55
C GLY A 317 17.76 -1.50 -1.19
N GLY A 318 17.84 -1.65 -2.52
CA GLY A 318 17.35 -2.83 -3.22
C GLY A 318 17.78 -2.84 -4.68
N VAL A 319 17.35 -3.86 -5.43
CA VAL A 319 17.53 -3.95 -6.88
C VAL A 319 16.27 -3.49 -7.58
N VAL A 320 16.34 -2.35 -8.25
CA VAL A 320 15.21 -1.75 -8.98
C VAL A 320 15.44 -1.90 -10.48
N PHE A 321 14.53 -2.57 -11.18
CA PHE A 321 14.65 -2.90 -12.60
C PHE A 321 13.42 -2.46 -13.41
N PRO A 322 13.55 -2.19 -14.72
CA PRO A 322 12.42 -1.82 -15.58
C PRO A 322 11.27 -2.83 -15.55
N SER A 323 10.02 -2.34 -15.64
CA SER A 323 8.79 -3.17 -15.71
C SER A 323 8.64 -3.81 -17.10
N THR A 324 9.64 -4.59 -17.51
CA THR A 324 9.69 -5.35 -18.77
C THR A 324 10.24 -6.76 -18.51
N VAL A 325 10.01 -7.69 -19.45
CA VAL A 325 10.54 -9.05 -19.37
C VAL A 325 12.06 -9.04 -19.24
N GLU A 326 12.75 -8.23 -20.04
CA GLU A 326 14.21 -8.06 -20.01
C GLU A 326 14.67 -7.48 -18.67
N GLY A 327 13.99 -6.41 -18.18
CA GLY A 327 14.33 -5.77 -16.91
C GLY A 327 14.22 -6.73 -15.74
N ILE A 328 13.14 -7.50 -15.67
CA ILE A 328 12.93 -8.53 -14.64
C ILE A 328 14.01 -9.60 -14.72
N ARG A 329 14.33 -10.08 -15.92
CA ARG A 329 15.38 -11.08 -16.13
C ARG A 329 16.75 -10.60 -15.63
N GLU A 330 17.14 -9.39 -15.98
CA GLU A 330 18.43 -8.82 -15.54
C GLU A 330 18.42 -8.53 -14.02
N GLY A 331 17.30 -8.07 -13.45
CA GLY A 331 17.16 -7.90 -12.00
C GLY A 331 17.27 -9.23 -11.23
N LEU A 332 16.70 -10.31 -11.74
CA LEU A 332 16.87 -11.65 -11.18
C LEU A 332 18.34 -12.10 -11.22
N LYS A 333 19.01 -11.92 -12.37
CA LYS A 333 20.45 -12.24 -12.49
C LYS A 333 21.29 -11.41 -11.53
N GLU A 334 21.02 -10.12 -11.41
CA GLU A 334 21.72 -9.25 -10.45
C GLU A 334 21.52 -9.77 -9.02
N GLY A 335 20.28 -10.05 -8.59
CA GLY A 335 19.98 -10.58 -7.27
C GLY A 335 20.70 -11.89 -6.95
N MET A 336 20.69 -12.83 -7.91
CA MET A 336 21.37 -14.13 -7.79
C MET A 336 22.90 -14.02 -7.67
N ASN A 337 23.52 -12.96 -8.22
CA ASN A 337 24.98 -12.80 -8.30
C ASN A 337 25.52 -11.72 -7.36
N LEU A 338 24.72 -11.21 -6.42
CA LEU A 338 25.19 -10.23 -5.44
C LEU A 338 26.27 -10.85 -4.54
N SER A 339 27.37 -10.10 -4.33
CA SER A 339 28.31 -10.47 -3.26
C SER A 339 27.69 -10.30 -1.89
N ALA A 340 28.21 -11.02 -0.89
CA ALA A 340 27.72 -10.93 0.49
C ALA A 340 27.81 -9.50 1.02
N GLU A 341 28.90 -8.78 0.70
CA GLU A 341 29.12 -7.38 1.11
C GLU A 341 28.08 -6.45 0.51
N LYS A 342 27.83 -6.57 -0.82
CA LYS A 342 26.83 -5.75 -1.53
C LYS A 342 25.43 -6.04 -0.99
N ARG A 343 25.11 -7.32 -0.76
CA ARG A 343 23.83 -7.73 -0.17
C ARG A 343 23.65 -7.11 1.22
N THR A 344 24.64 -7.20 2.10
CA THR A 344 24.61 -6.62 3.46
C THR A 344 24.40 -5.10 3.40
N ALA A 345 25.08 -4.41 2.50
CA ALA A 345 24.92 -2.95 2.31
C ALA A 345 23.49 -2.60 1.89
N LEU A 346 22.91 -3.30 0.88
CA LEU A 346 21.53 -3.07 0.44
C LEU A 346 20.52 -3.29 1.58
N LEU A 347 20.68 -4.35 2.38
CA LEU A 347 19.80 -4.65 3.50
C LEU A 347 19.90 -3.59 4.60
N GLY A 348 21.11 -3.11 4.91
CA GLY A 348 21.32 -2.02 5.88
C GLY A 348 20.60 -0.75 5.46
N THR A 349 20.80 -0.31 4.21
CA THR A 349 20.10 0.85 3.64
C THR A 349 18.58 0.67 3.63
N SER A 350 18.10 -0.50 3.27
CA SER A 350 16.66 -0.81 3.28
C SER A 350 16.05 -0.66 4.67
N ALA A 351 16.73 -1.15 5.71
CA ALA A 351 16.29 -1.00 7.09
C ALA A 351 16.27 0.47 7.55
N ASP A 352 17.27 1.26 7.15
CA ASP A 352 17.33 2.70 7.42
C ASP A 352 16.16 3.44 6.78
N ILE A 353 15.86 3.14 5.49
CA ILE A 353 14.72 3.72 4.79
C ILE A 353 13.41 3.45 5.55
N VAL A 354 13.19 2.22 6.02
CA VAL A 354 11.98 1.89 6.80
C VAL A 354 11.92 2.69 8.09
N ARG A 355 13.02 2.74 8.85
CA ARG A 355 13.08 3.45 10.14
C ARG A 355 12.82 4.94 9.97
N ASP A 356 13.43 5.55 8.96
CA ASP A 356 13.48 7.00 8.82
C ASP A 356 12.29 7.58 8.05
N HIS A 357 11.59 6.74 7.24
CA HIS A 357 10.51 7.21 6.36
C HIS A 357 9.18 6.45 6.50
N MET A 358 9.17 5.23 7.07
CA MET A 358 8.01 4.32 6.94
C MET A 358 7.49 3.76 8.26
N THR A 359 7.86 4.32 9.41
CA THR A 359 7.21 3.97 10.68
C THR A 359 6.00 4.85 10.92
N TRP A 360 4.97 4.33 11.59
CA TRP A 360 3.77 5.12 11.90
C TRP A 360 4.10 6.34 12.77
N ASN A 361 5.13 6.26 13.63
CA ASN A 361 5.58 7.40 14.42
C ASN A 361 6.10 8.55 13.52
N VAL A 362 6.90 8.25 12.51
CA VAL A 362 7.38 9.24 11.54
C VAL A 362 6.21 9.83 10.75
N ILE A 363 5.33 8.97 10.22
CA ILE A 363 4.17 9.39 9.43
C ILE A 363 3.20 10.24 10.26
N GLY A 364 2.89 9.81 11.48
CA GLY A 364 2.00 10.55 12.39
C GLY A 364 2.51 11.96 12.66
N ARG A 365 3.83 12.11 12.91
CA ARG A 365 4.45 13.44 13.11
C ARG A 365 4.43 14.32 11.87
N ILE A 366 4.63 13.76 10.67
CA ILE A 366 4.53 14.50 9.40
C ILE A 366 3.10 15.04 9.23
N ILE A 367 2.11 14.20 9.46
CA ILE A 367 0.70 14.58 9.33
C ILE A 367 0.29 15.56 10.42
N GLU A 368 0.69 15.33 11.67
CA GLU A 368 0.47 16.27 12.78
C GLU A 368 1.03 17.67 12.48
N LYS A 369 2.29 17.74 12.02
CA LYS A 369 2.93 19.00 11.63
C LYS A 369 2.16 19.71 10.52
N SER A 370 1.63 18.95 9.57
CA SER A 370 0.83 19.51 8.47
C SER A 370 -0.51 20.05 8.96
N TYR A 371 -1.17 19.38 9.90
CA TYR A 371 -2.39 19.90 10.53
C TYR A 371 -2.11 21.19 11.30
N ARG A 372 -1.06 21.24 12.12
CA ARG A 372 -0.69 22.46 12.86
C ARG A 372 -0.46 23.64 11.91
N LYS A 373 0.29 23.42 10.82
CA LYS A 373 0.54 24.45 9.81
C LYS A 373 -0.76 25.00 9.18
N VAL A 374 -1.76 24.14 8.98
CA VAL A 374 -3.07 24.57 8.45
C VAL A 374 -3.81 25.45 9.47
N LEU A 375 -3.83 25.04 10.75
CA LEU A 375 -4.56 25.73 11.81
C LEU A 375 -3.87 27.02 12.28
N GLU A 376 -2.56 27.17 12.03
CA GLU A 376 -1.78 28.40 12.32
C GLU A 376 -1.87 29.44 11.18
N ALA A 377 -2.36 29.02 9.99
CA ALA A 377 -2.46 29.90 8.83
C ALA A 377 -3.82 30.61 8.70
N ASP A 378 -4.81 30.16 9.48
CA ASP A 378 -6.15 30.78 9.64
C ASP A 378 -6.13 31.78 10.82
#